data_7b191519c1dac40e7a8fc2161676a208
#
_entry.id   7b191519c1dac40e7a8fc2161676a208
#
_cell.length_a   1.000
_cell.length_b   1.000
_cell.length_c   1.000
_cell.angle_alpha   90.00
_cell.angle_beta   90.00
_cell.angle_gamma   90.00
#
_symmetry.space_group_name_H-M   'P 1'
#
loop_
_entity.id
_entity.type
_entity.pdbx_description
1 polymer ?
#
loop_
_entity_poly.entity_id
_entity_poly.type
_entity_poly.pdbx_seq_one_letter_code
_entity_poly.pdbx_strand_id
1 'polypeptide(L)'
;MTTTIAVAGKGGTGKTTLSGLLVRYLIQHRPGKKVLAIDADPSSNLHLVLGLPLTQTIGDIREESRGGVTPGQSRTDWLSYAVRMAVEEGDDCDLLAMGRPEGQGCYCAANHMLRNIMDGINAGYDYVVMDNEAGMEHLSRRTTRDVDHLLLVSDGSLRGMVAAESMVGLSKELEINVRHTYLVVNRVIGELAPALRAKAETLGAPLLAVLPYDPLLVEFDGQGRPLVELPADAAMSRAVAGMAQQLLAK
;
A
#
# COMPACT_ATOMS: atom_id res chain seq x y z
N MET A 1 18.53 6.12 -2.83
CA MET A 1 17.97 4.77 -3.06
C MET A 1 16.58 4.79 -2.47
N THR A 2 15.57 4.41 -3.23
CA THR A 2 14.17 4.41 -2.78
C THR A 2 13.92 3.23 -1.85
N THR A 3 13.19 3.44 -0.77
CA THR A 3 12.71 2.36 0.11
C THR A 3 11.24 2.06 -0.22
N THR A 4 10.96 0.85 -0.64
CA THR A 4 9.62 0.41 -1.03
C THR A 4 8.98 -0.47 0.04
N ILE A 5 7.81 -0.05 0.52
CA ILE A 5 7.04 -0.74 1.56
C ILE A 5 5.68 -1.14 0.97
N ALA A 6 5.41 -2.43 0.87
CA ALA A 6 4.13 -2.93 0.40
C ALA A 6 3.30 -3.46 1.57
N VAL A 7 2.03 -3.08 1.63
CA VAL A 7 1.07 -3.55 2.62
C VAL A 7 0.07 -4.48 1.95
N ALA A 8 0.03 -5.73 2.37
CA ALA A 8 -0.86 -6.76 1.82
C ALA A 8 -1.58 -7.51 2.95
N GLY A 9 -2.66 -8.19 2.63
CA GLY A 9 -3.45 -8.90 3.65
C GLY A 9 -4.87 -9.19 3.17
N LYS A 10 -5.60 -9.94 3.96
CA LYS A 10 -7.01 -10.24 3.70
C LYS A 10 -7.86 -8.95 3.68
N GLY A 11 -8.99 -8.99 2.98
CA GLY A 11 -9.97 -7.90 3.01
C GLY A 11 -10.43 -7.57 4.44
N GLY A 12 -10.54 -6.27 4.75
CA GLY A 12 -11.01 -5.80 6.04
C GLY A 12 -10.00 -5.81 7.19
N THR A 13 -8.73 -6.18 6.97
CA THR A 13 -7.70 -6.20 8.04
C THR A 13 -7.13 -4.83 8.39
N GLY A 14 -7.50 -3.76 7.66
CA GLY A 14 -7.03 -2.39 7.91
C GLY A 14 -5.72 -2.03 7.20
N LYS A 15 -5.47 -2.60 6.03
CA LYS A 15 -4.32 -2.28 5.18
C LYS A 15 -4.23 -0.79 4.86
N THR A 16 -5.29 -0.23 4.29
CA THR A 16 -5.38 1.18 3.90
C THR A 16 -5.14 2.14 5.07
N THR A 17 -5.73 1.81 6.23
CA THR A 17 -5.48 2.52 7.50
C THR A 17 -4.00 2.50 7.86
N LEU A 18 -3.38 1.32 7.82
CA LEU A 18 -1.96 1.16 8.14
C LEU A 18 -1.08 1.89 7.13
N SER A 19 -1.38 1.78 5.84
CA SER A 19 -0.67 2.47 4.76
C SER A 19 -0.68 3.99 4.96
N GLY A 20 -1.85 4.58 5.22
CA GLY A 20 -1.96 6.02 5.45
C GLY A 20 -1.25 6.49 6.72
N LEU A 21 -1.35 5.74 7.84
CA LEU A 21 -0.63 6.09 9.07
C LEU A 21 0.89 5.90 8.93
N LEU A 22 1.34 4.97 8.10
CA LEU A 22 2.77 4.81 7.78
C LEU A 22 3.28 5.98 6.93
N VAL A 23 2.52 6.42 5.92
CA VAL A 23 2.82 7.65 5.15
C VAL A 23 2.92 8.85 6.09
N ARG A 24 1.94 9.04 6.97
CA ARG A 24 1.98 10.10 7.98
C ARG A 24 3.24 10.04 8.84
N TYR A 25 3.61 8.85 9.31
CA TYR A 25 4.85 8.67 10.09
C TYR A 25 6.08 9.13 9.30
N LEU A 26 6.18 8.76 8.02
CA LEU A 26 7.30 9.15 7.16
C LEU A 26 7.37 10.68 7.01
N ILE A 27 6.25 11.34 6.73
CA ILE A 27 6.15 12.80 6.64
C ILE A 27 6.68 13.46 7.92
N GLN A 28 6.22 12.99 9.08
CA GLN A 28 6.54 13.62 10.37
C GLN A 28 7.96 13.34 10.85
N HIS A 29 8.52 12.16 10.53
CA HIS A 29 9.80 11.73 11.11
C HIS A 29 10.96 11.65 10.10
N ARG A 30 10.71 11.94 8.84
CA ARG A 30 11.69 11.99 7.74
C ARG A 30 11.59 13.30 6.97
N PRO A 31 11.78 14.46 7.63
CA PRO A 31 11.60 15.77 6.99
C PRO A 31 12.52 15.91 5.77
N GLY A 32 11.98 16.52 4.71
CA GLY A 32 12.69 16.73 3.44
C GLY A 32 12.81 15.50 2.55
N LYS A 33 12.21 14.35 2.96
CA LYS A 33 12.14 13.14 2.15
C LYS A 33 10.85 13.14 1.33
N LYS A 34 10.97 12.74 0.06
CA LYS A 34 9.83 12.60 -0.84
C LYS A 34 9.13 11.26 -0.61
N VAL A 35 7.84 11.30 -0.36
CA VAL A 35 7.01 10.13 -0.10
C VAL A 35 5.95 10.01 -1.18
N LEU A 36 5.88 8.84 -1.83
CA LEU A 36 4.80 8.47 -2.74
C LEU A 36 3.92 7.40 -2.08
N ALA A 37 2.64 7.67 -2.01
CA ALA A 37 1.61 6.68 -1.69
C ALA A 37 1.04 6.08 -2.99
N ILE A 38 0.96 4.76 -3.09
CA ILE A 38 0.35 4.08 -4.22
C ILE A 38 -0.86 3.31 -3.73
N ASP A 39 -2.03 3.68 -4.24
CA ASP A 39 -3.27 2.95 -4.01
C ASP A 39 -3.45 1.92 -5.14
N ALA A 40 -3.14 0.66 -4.84
CA ALA A 40 -3.29 -0.45 -5.77
C ALA A 40 -4.63 -1.20 -5.62
N ASP A 41 -5.51 -0.76 -4.73
CA ASP A 41 -6.88 -1.29 -4.61
C ASP A 41 -7.79 -0.62 -5.66
N PRO A 42 -8.56 -1.39 -6.44
CA PRO A 42 -9.52 -0.83 -7.39
C PRO A 42 -10.56 0.11 -6.77
N SER A 43 -10.80 0.01 -5.46
CA SER A 43 -11.75 0.87 -4.73
C SER A 43 -11.18 2.26 -4.44
N SER A 44 -9.87 2.45 -4.55
CA SER A 44 -9.13 3.72 -4.42
C SER A 44 -9.52 4.55 -3.18
N ASN A 45 -9.36 3.96 -1.98
CA ASN A 45 -9.76 4.59 -0.72
C ASN A 45 -8.60 5.30 0.02
N LEU A 46 -7.36 5.13 -0.41
CA LEU A 46 -6.19 5.68 0.28
C LEU A 46 -6.18 7.23 0.26
N HIS A 47 -6.72 7.84 -0.81
CA HIS A 47 -6.86 9.29 -0.92
C HIS A 47 -7.72 9.89 0.22
N LEU A 48 -8.79 9.20 0.64
CA LEU A 48 -9.63 9.62 1.76
C LEU A 48 -8.85 9.60 3.08
N VAL A 49 -8.05 8.56 3.27
CA VAL A 49 -7.20 8.38 4.47
C VAL A 49 -6.13 9.47 4.55
N LEU A 50 -5.57 9.87 3.40
CA LEU A 50 -4.53 10.90 3.31
C LEU A 50 -5.10 12.33 3.25
N GLY A 51 -6.39 12.50 2.99
CA GLY A 51 -7.01 13.81 2.80
C GLY A 51 -6.60 14.48 1.49
N LEU A 52 -6.21 13.70 0.48
CA LEU A 52 -5.83 14.18 -0.84
C LEU A 52 -7.01 14.10 -1.81
N PRO A 53 -7.07 14.98 -2.83
CA PRO A 53 -8.01 14.80 -3.93
C PRO A 53 -7.65 13.53 -4.72
N LEU A 54 -8.58 13.06 -5.55
CA LEU A 54 -8.32 12.03 -6.56
C LEU A 54 -9.03 12.46 -7.84
N THR A 55 -8.26 12.97 -8.79
CA THR A 55 -8.79 13.50 -10.05
C THR A 55 -8.80 12.46 -11.16
N GLN A 56 -7.77 11.61 -11.21
CA GLN A 56 -7.61 10.60 -12.25
C GLN A 56 -6.88 9.37 -11.72
N THR A 57 -7.26 8.20 -12.21
CA THR A 57 -6.59 6.93 -11.90
C THR A 57 -5.85 6.36 -13.12
N ILE A 58 -4.95 5.42 -12.89
CA ILE A 58 -4.33 4.66 -13.99
C ILE A 58 -5.38 3.90 -14.82
N GLY A 59 -6.48 3.47 -14.18
CA GLY A 59 -7.62 2.87 -14.86
C GLY A 59 -8.23 3.81 -15.90
N ASP A 60 -8.47 5.06 -15.53
CA ASP A 60 -9.04 6.10 -16.41
C ASP A 60 -8.12 6.39 -17.60
N ILE A 61 -6.81 6.55 -17.35
CA ILE A 61 -5.79 6.75 -18.40
C ILE A 61 -5.81 5.59 -19.41
N ARG A 62 -5.96 4.36 -18.93
CA ARG A 62 -6.05 3.17 -19.81
C ARG A 62 -7.30 3.18 -20.67
N GLU A 63 -8.43 3.60 -20.13
CA GLU A 63 -9.67 3.78 -20.90
C GLU A 63 -9.49 4.84 -22.00
N GLU A 64 -8.97 6.01 -21.66
CA GLU A 64 -8.69 7.08 -22.62
C GLU A 64 -7.75 6.62 -23.73
N SER A 65 -6.74 5.81 -23.41
CA SER A 65 -5.77 5.27 -24.38
C SER A 65 -6.41 4.33 -25.44
N ARG A 66 -7.60 3.80 -25.18
CA ARG A 66 -8.36 2.96 -26.14
C ARG A 66 -8.99 3.79 -27.24
N GLY A 67 -9.34 5.04 -26.96
CA GLY A 67 -9.89 6.00 -27.93
C GLY A 67 -8.91 6.41 -29.03
N GLY A 68 -7.65 5.98 -28.94
CA GLY A 68 -6.57 6.31 -29.87
C GLY A 68 -5.72 7.46 -29.39
N VAL A 69 -4.45 7.48 -29.77
CA VAL A 69 -3.51 8.56 -29.52
C VAL A 69 -3.51 9.50 -30.72
N THR A 70 -3.27 10.78 -30.50
CA THR A 70 -3.17 11.77 -31.58
C THR A 70 -2.20 11.30 -32.69
N PRO A 71 -2.56 11.42 -33.98
CA PRO A 71 -1.67 11.01 -35.08
C PRO A 71 -0.29 11.63 -34.94
N GLY A 72 0.76 10.78 -34.96
CA GLY A 72 2.15 11.21 -34.83
C GLY A 72 2.72 11.16 -33.41
N GLN A 73 1.92 10.87 -32.38
CA GLN A 73 2.39 10.70 -31.00
C GLN A 73 2.66 9.23 -30.70
N SER A 74 3.82 8.93 -30.07
CA SER A 74 4.11 7.60 -29.55
C SER A 74 3.15 7.27 -28.41
N ARG A 75 2.53 6.09 -28.47
CA ARG A 75 1.65 5.61 -27.38
C ARG A 75 2.38 5.51 -26.05
N THR A 76 3.65 5.15 -26.07
CA THR A 76 4.50 5.05 -24.87
C THR A 76 4.73 6.42 -24.26
N ASP A 77 5.04 7.44 -25.07
CA ASP A 77 5.30 8.79 -24.57
C ASP A 77 4.02 9.42 -24.01
N TRP A 78 2.90 9.24 -24.72
CA TRP A 78 1.60 9.68 -24.23
C TRP A 78 1.26 9.04 -22.89
N LEU A 79 1.41 7.72 -22.75
CA LEU A 79 1.10 6.99 -21.53
C LEU A 79 2.04 7.41 -20.39
N SER A 80 3.33 7.60 -20.67
CA SER A 80 4.30 8.11 -19.69
C SER A 80 3.93 9.49 -19.18
N TYR A 81 3.49 10.37 -20.07
CA TYR A 81 3.01 11.70 -19.72
C TYR A 81 1.72 11.62 -18.88
N ALA A 82 0.72 10.87 -19.35
CA ALA A 82 -0.57 10.75 -18.68
C ALA A 82 -0.44 10.16 -17.25
N VAL A 83 0.41 9.13 -17.06
CA VAL A 83 0.65 8.56 -15.72
C VAL A 83 1.31 9.57 -14.79
N ARG A 84 2.24 10.40 -15.29
CA ARG A 84 2.84 11.47 -14.49
C ARG A 84 1.82 12.54 -14.09
N MET A 85 0.89 12.86 -15.00
CA MET A 85 -0.17 13.83 -14.73
C MET A 85 -1.24 13.31 -13.77
N ALA A 86 -1.35 11.98 -13.61
CA ALA A 86 -2.26 11.35 -12.64
C ALA A 86 -1.67 11.23 -11.23
N VAL A 87 -0.44 11.67 -11.01
CA VAL A 87 0.11 11.80 -9.66
C VAL A 87 -0.54 13.02 -9.04
N GLU A 88 -1.31 12.82 -7.98
CA GLU A 88 -1.85 13.89 -7.15
C GLU A 88 -0.72 14.41 -6.25
N GLU A 89 -0.26 15.62 -6.54
CA GLU A 89 0.78 16.28 -5.75
C GLU A 89 0.16 16.89 -4.49
N GLY A 90 0.62 16.47 -3.33
CA GLY A 90 0.26 17.04 -2.04
C GLY A 90 1.41 17.83 -1.42
N ASP A 91 1.13 18.58 -0.35
CA ASP A 91 2.14 19.40 0.33
C ASP A 91 3.27 18.54 0.95
N ASP A 92 2.91 17.36 1.46
CA ASP A 92 3.82 16.51 2.23
C ASP A 92 4.07 15.13 1.61
N CYS A 93 3.16 14.66 0.74
CA CYS A 93 3.29 13.40 0.00
C CYS A 93 2.46 13.44 -1.27
N ASP A 94 2.88 12.64 -2.24
CA ASP A 94 2.16 12.46 -3.49
C ASP A 94 1.38 11.14 -3.47
N LEU A 95 0.30 11.08 -4.26
CA LEU A 95 -0.55 9.90 -4.37
C LEU A 95 -0.71 9.50 -5.83
N LEU A 96 -0.63 8.19 -6.08
CA LEU A 96 -0.98 7.59 -7.37
C LEU A 96 -1.97 6.45 -7.14
N ALA A 97 -3.16 6.53 -7.75
CA ALA A 97 -4.19 5.52 -7.64
C ALA A 97 -4.29 4.66 -8.91
N MET A 98 -4.33 3.34 -8.72
CA MET A 98 -4.44 2.39 -9.83
C MET A 98 -5.86 2.34 -10.43
N GLY A 99 -6.90 2.52 -9.62
CA GLY A 99 -8.28 2.48 -10.06
C GLY A 99 -8.71 1.12 -10.63
N ARG A 100 -9.94 1.04 -11.14
CA ARG A 100 -10.48 -0.18 -11.73
C ARG A 100 -9.90 -0.42 -13.12
N PRO A 101 -9.41 -1.63 -13.42
CA PRO A 101 -9.16 -2.02 -14.79
C PRO A 101 -10.51 -2.38 -15.44
N GLU A 102 -11.09 -1.49 -16.22
CA GLU A 102 -12.31 -1.81 -16.97
C GLU A 102 -12.01 -2.59 -18.27
N GLY A 103 -12.89 -3.53 -18.61
CA GLY A 103 -12.90 -4.28 -19.87
C GLY A 103 -12.28 -5.67 -19.85
N GLN A 104 -12.81 -6.55 -20.74
CA GLN A 104 -12.31 -7.91 -20.99
C GLN A 104 -11.05 -7.88 -21.86
N GLY A 105 -9.98 -8.53 -21.42
CA GLY A 105 -8.79 -8.75 -22.23
C GLY A 105 -7.51 -9.00 -21.41
N CYS A 106 -6.60 -9.80 -21.96
CA CYS A 106 -5.28 -10.00 -21.40
C CYS A 106 -4.38 -8.79 -21.77
N TYR A 107 -4.14 -7.91 -20.81
CA TYR A 107 -3.39 -6.66 -21.02
C TYR A 107 -1.91 -6.78 -20.66
N CYS A 108 -1.29 -7.94 -20.88
CA CYS A 108 0.09 -8.21 -20.45
C CYS A 108 1.09 -7.14 -20.92
N ALA A 109 0.99 -6.69 -22.17
CA ALA A 109 1.90 -5.67 -22.70
C ALA A 109 1.64 -4.29 -22.06
N ALA A 110 0.38 -3.88 -21.90
CA ALA A 110 0.03 -2.61 -21.25
C ALA A 110 0.42 -2.62 -19.76
N ASN A 111 0.23 -3.74 -19.07
CA ASN A 111 0.65 -3.87 -17.68
C ASN A 111 2.18 -3.83 -17.52
N HIS A 112 2.92 -4.43 -18.46
CA HIS A 112 4.39 -4.36 -18.45
C HIS A 112 4.89 -2.93 -18.69
N MET A 113 4.28 -2.21 -19.62
CA MET A 113 4.60 -0.80 -19.90
C MET A 113 4.29 0.08 -18.69
N LEU A 114 3.10 -0.07 -18.08
CA LEU A 114 2.73 0.65 -16.85
C LEU A 114 3.71 0.38 -15.72
N ARG A 115 4.12 -0.86 -15.53
CA ARG A 115 5.12 -1.20 -14.52
C ARG A 115 6.44 -0.46 -14.73
N ASN A 116 6.96 -0.43 -15.95
CA ASN A 116 8.19 0.28 -16.25
C ASN A 116 8.08 1.80 -16.00
N ILE A 117 6.91 2.38 -16.28
CA ILE A 117 6.62 3.79 -15.97
C ILE A 117 6.57 4.00 -14.46
N MET A 118 5.90 3.10 -13.73
CA MET A 118 5.83 3.14 -12.26
C MET A 118 7.21 3.03 -11.61
N ASP A 119 8.05 2.10 -12.09
CA ASP A 119 9.42 1.95 -11.61
C ASP A 119 10.24 3.24 -11.84
N GLY A 120 10.02 3.92 -12.98
CA GLY A 120 10.62 5.22 -13.29
C GLY A 120 10.12 6.36 -12.39
N ILE A 121 8.84 6.36 -12.02
CA ILE A 121 8.27 7.33 -11.08
C ILE A 121 8.79 7.05 -9.67
N ASN A 122 8.74 5.81 -9.21
CA ASN A 122 9.19 5.40 -7.89
C ASN A 122 10.64 5.85 -7.61
N ALA A 123 11.53 5.80 -8.61
CA ALA A 123 12.91 6.24 -8.48
C ALA A 123 13.07 7.74 -8.13
N GLY A 124 12.02 8.54 -8.30
CA GLY A 124 11.99 9.97 -7.92
C GLY A 124 11.71 10.23 -6.44
N TYR A 125 11.37 9.17 -5.67
CA TYR A 125 10.99 9.27 -4.27
C TYR A 125 11.98 8.57 -3.35
N ASP A 126 12.07 9.04 -2.11
CA ASP A 126 12.86 8.37 -1.06
C ASP A 126 12.11 7.18 -0.46
N TYR A 127 10.79 7.31 -0.33
CA TYR A 127 9.90 6.26 0.19
C TYR A 127 8.70 6.06 -0.73
N VAL A 128 8.34 4.81 -0.94
CA VAL A 128 7.11 4.41 -1.65
C VAL A 128 6.32 3.48 -0.74
N VAL A 129 5.08 3.83 -0.42
CA VAL A 129 4.16 3.01 0.36
C VAL A 129 3.03 2.54 -0.55
N MET A 130 2.90 1.22 -0.72
CA MET A 130 1.87 0.62 -1.58
C MET A 130 0.78 -0.03 -0.73
N ASP A 131 -0.45 0.46 -0.87
CA ASP A 131 -1.66 -0.18 -0.34
C ASP A 131 -2.22 -1.15 -1.37
N ASN A 132 -2.14 -2.44 -1.09
CA ASN A 132 -2.58 -3.45 -2.03
C ASN A 132 -4.01 -3.91 -1.78
N GLU A 133 -4.70 -4.32 -2.84
CA GLU A 133 -5.96 -5.02 -2.78
C GLU A 133 -5.86 -6.28 -1.89
N ALA A 134 -7.00 -6.86 -1.53
CA ALA A 134 -7.04 -8.10 -0.79
C ALA A 134 -6.33 -9.24 -1.53
N GLY A 135 -5.38 -9.88 -0.87
CA GLY A 135 -4.52 -10.91 -1.45
C GLY A 135 -3.17 -10.37 -1.91
N MET A 136 -2.44 -11.17 -2.69
CA MET A 136 -1.11 -10.84 -3.22
C MET A 136 -1.00 -10.94 -4.74
N GLU A 137 -2.06 -11.37 -5.40
CA GLU A 137 -2.06 -11.65 -6.85
C GLU A 137 -1.77 -10.40 -7.69
N HIS A 138 -2.10 -9.23 -7.15
CA HIS A 138 -1.90 -7.95 -7.82
C HIS A 138 -0.48 -7.39 -7.65
N LEU A 139 0.22 -7.73 -6.57
CA LEU A 139 1.59 -7.29 -6.31
C LEU A 139 2.54 -7.66 -7.46
N SER A 140 2.49 -8.92 -7.95
CA SER A 140 3.39 -9.40 -9.00
C SER A 140 3.09 -8.85 -10.39
N ARG A 141 1.83 -8.47 -10.63
CA ARG A 141 1.35 -8.18 -11.99
C ARG A 141 1.32 -6.69 -12.33
N ARG A 142 1.25 -5.78 -11.35
CA ARG A 142 0.83 -4.41 -11.61
C ARG A 142 1.67 -3.30 -11.01
N THR A 143 2.38 -3.49 -9.89
CA THR A 143 2.92 -2.36 -9.13
C THR A 143 4.44 -2.25 -9.11
N THR A 144 5.20 -3.30 -8.77
CA THR A 144 6.67 -3.26 -8.78
C THR A 144 7.27 -4.66 -8.76
N ARG A 145 8.56 -4.76 -9.13
CA ARG A 145 9.34 -6.01 -9.05
C ARG A 145 10.10 -6.14 -7.74
N ASP A 146 10.50 -5.02 -7.16
CA ASP A 146 11.35 -4.96 -5.98
C ASP A 146 10.61 -4.33 -4.81
N VAL A 147 10.47 -5.06 -3.72
CA VAL A 147 9.87 -4.63 -2.46
C VAL A 147 10.89 -4.82 -1.35
N ASP A 148 11.30 -3.73 -0.69
CA ASP A 148 12.23 -3.84 0.43
C ASP A 148 11.53 -4.45 1.65
N HIS A 149 10.31 -4.01 1.94
CA HIS A 149 9.54 -4.46 3.09
C HIS A 149 8.11 -4.83 2.70
N LEU A 150 7.73 -6.09 2.86
CA LEU A 150 6.35 -6.56 2.72
C LEU A 150 5.73 -6.72 4.10
N LEU A 151 4.67 -5.96 4.37
CA LEU A 151 3.88 -6.04 5.60
C LEU A 151 2.62 -6.86 5.33
N LEU A 152 2.56 -8.07 5.88
CA LEU A 152 1.37 -8.92 5.83
C LEU A 152 0.47 -8.60 7.02
N VAL A 153 -0.68 -7.98 6.74
CA VAL A 153 -1.63 -7.54 7.77
C VAL A 153 -2.70 -8.60 8.00
N SER A 154 -2.77 -9.08 9.23
CA SER A 154 -3.78 -10.01 9.71
C SER A 154 -4.61 -9.36 10.81
N ASP A 155 -5.81 -9.84 11.03
CA ASP A 155 -6.55 -9.59 12.28
C ASP A 155 -6.13 -10.61 13.36
N GLY A 156 -6.53 -10.35 14.62
CA GLY A 156 -6.27 -11.20 15.77
C GLY A 156 -7.13 -12.49 15.80
N SER A 157 -7.44 -13.10 14.65
CA SER A 157 -8.20 -14.34 14.55
C SER A 157 -7.38 -15.48 13.96
N LEU A 158 -7.75 -16.74 14.28
CA LEU A 158 -7.11 -17.91 13.68
C LEU A 158 -7.23 -17.91 12.15
N ARG A 159 -8.40 -17.48 11.60
CA ARG A 159 -8.62 -17.39 10.16
C ARG A 159 -7.72 -16.33 9.51
N GLY A 160 -7.46 -15.22 10.20
CA GLY A 160 -6.51 -14.20 9.77
C GLY A 160 -5.09 -14.76 9.72
N MET A 161 -4.66 -15.52 10.73
CA MET A 161 -3.33 -16.17 10.75
C MET A 161 -3.16 -17.19 9.64
N VAL A 162 -4.18 -18.02 9.37
CA VAL A 162 -4.15 -19.00 8.25
C VAL A 162 -4.04 -18.28 6.90
N ALA A 163 -4.77 -17.17 6.71
CA ALA A 163 -4.66 -16.36 5.50
C ALA A 163 -3.25 -15.74 5.36
N ALA A 164 -2.67 -15.25 6.45
CA ALA A 164 -1.30 -14.72 6.44
C ALA A 164 -0.27 -15.82 6.10
N GLU A 165 -0.42 -17.03 6.62
CA GLU A 165 0.43 -18.18 6.29
C GLU A 165 0.38 -18.50 4.78
N SER A 166 -0.81 -18.56 4.21
CA SER A 166 -0.98 -18.75 2.76
C SER A 166 -0.31 -17.66 1.93
N MET A 167 -0.38 -16.40 2.39
CA MET A 167 0.28 -15.26 1.73
C MET A 167 1.81 -15.34 1.84
N VAL A 168 2.37 -15.81 2.94
CA VAL A 168 3.81 -16.07 3.06
C VAL A 168 4.26 -17.13 2.06
N GLY A 169 3.48 -18.21 1.87
CA GLY A 169 3.73 -19.20 0.82
C GLY A 169 3.71 -18.57 -0.56
N LEU A 170 2.65 -17.83 -0.88
CA LEU A 170 2.46 -17.20 -2.18
C LEU A 170 3.54 -16.15 -2.49
N SER A 171 4.04 -15.41 -1.49
CA SER A 171 5.11 -14.42 -1.71
C SER A 171 6.41 -15.04 -2.22
N LYS A 172 6.66 -16.31 -1.90
CA LYS A 172 7.83 -17.07 -2.38
C LYS A 172 7.65 -17.64 -3.78
N GLU A 173 6.39 -17.83 -4.20
CA GLU A 173 6.04 -18.38 -5.51
C GLU A 173 5.91 -17.27 -6.59
N LEU A 174 5.60 -16.06 -6.16
CA LEU A 174 5.49 -14.92 -7.06
C LEU A 174 6.88 -14.42 -7.46
N GLU A 175 7.03 -14.05 -8.73
CA GLU A 175 8.27 -13.43 -9.28
C GLU A 175 8.47 -11.99 -8.76
N ILE A 176 8.29 -11.78 -7.45
CA ILE A 176 8.53 -10.50 -6.78
C ILE A 176 9.78 -10.68 -5.92
N ASN A 177 10.73 -9.77 -6.08
CA ASN A 177 11.90 -9.72 -5.22
C ASN A 177 11.55 -9.00 -3.92
N VAL A 178 11.14 -9.74 -2.89
CA VAL A 178 10.88 -9.21 -1.55
C VAL A 178 12.08 -9.44 -0.66
N ARG A 179 12.69 -8.36 -0.16
CA ARG A 179 13.86 -8.47 0.74
C ARG A 179 13.47 -8.95 2.14
N HIS A 180 12.42 -8.34 2.70
CA HIS A 180 11.98 -8.64 4.05
C HIS A 180 10.46 -8.75 4.11
N THR A 181 9.95 -9.84 4.67
CA THR A 181 8.52 -10.03 4.92
C THR A 181 8.26 -10.01 6.42
N TYR A 182 7.24 -9.28 6.85
CA TYR A 182 6.84 -9.14 8.25
C TYR A 182 5.35 -9.40 8.42
N LEU A 183 4.97 -9.92 9.58
CA LEU A 183 3.59 -10.02 10.02
C LEU A 183 3.24 -8.81 10.90
N VAL A 184 2.08 -8.21 10.64
CA VAL A 184 1.45 -7.18 11.50
C VAL A 184 0.07 -7.69 11.89
N VAL A 185 -0.18 -7.85 13.19
CA VAL A 185 -1.50 -8.24 13.68
C VAL A 185 -2.25 -6.98 14.11
N ASN A 186 -3.36 -6.68 13.44
CA ASN A 186 -4.11 -5.44 13.60
C ASN A 186 -5.44 -5.68 14.32
N ARG A 187 -6.05 -4.60 14.84
CA ARG A 187 -7.35 -4.57 15.52
C ARG A 187 -7.44 -5.48 16.73
N VAL A 188 -6.36 -5.59 17.49
CA VAL A 188 -6.33 -6.43 18.70
C VAL A 188 -6.95 -5.66 19.86
N ILE A 189 -7.94 -6.27 20.51
CA ILE A 189 -8.54 -5.77 21.74
C ILE A 189 -7.78 -6.39 22.91
N GLY A 190 -7.15 -5.57 23.73
CA GLY A 190 -6.30 -6.04 24.83
C GLY A 190 -5.00 -6.67 24.31
N GLU A 191 -4.73 -7.91 24.68
CA GLU A 191 -3.52 -8.63 24.29
C GLU A 191 -3.81 -9.70 23.24
N LEU A 192 -2.84 -9.94 22.37
CA LEU A 192 -2.92 -11.06 21.43
C LEU A 192 -2.84 -12.37 22.19
N ALA A 193 -3.88 -13.22 22.02
CA ALA A 193 -3.97 -14.52 22.68
C ALA A 193 -2.67 -15.35 22.51
N PRO A 194 -2.19 -16.03 23.57
CA PRO A 194 -0.92 -16.78 23.53
C PRO A 194 -0.84 -17.80 22.39
N ALA A 195 -1.94 -18.48 22.08
CA ALA A 195 -2.01 -19.44 20.98
C ALA A 195 -1.82 -18.77 19.61
N LEU A 196 -2.37 -17.55 19.41
CA LEU A 196 -2.20 -16.80 18.17
C LEU A 196 -0.78 -16.20 18.07
N ARG A 197 -0.19 -15.81 19.18
CA ARG A 197 1.22 -15.38 19.22
C ARG A 197 2.16 -16.52 18.84
N ALA A 198 1.97 -17.70 19.43
CA ALA A 198 2.73 -18.89 19.07
C ALA A 198 2.56 -19.27 17.57
N LYS A 199 1.32 -19.18 17.06
CA LYS A 199 1.08 -19.39 15.62
C LYS A 199 1.80 -18.34 14.77
N ALA A 200 1.78 -17.07 15.14
CA ALA A 200 2.47 -15.98 14.43
C ALA A 200 3.98 -16.26 14.30
N GLU A 201 4.61 -16.81 15.33
CA GLU A 201 6.03 -17.15 15.34
C GLU A 201 6.39 -18.28 14.35
N THR A 202 5.42 -19.11 13.96
CA THR A 202 5.62 -20.24 13.03
C THR A 202 5.28 -19.93 11.57
N LEU A 203 4.75 -18.74 11.26
CA LEU A 203 4.29 -18.40 9.91
C LEU A 203 5.41 -18.17 8.87
N GLY A 204 6.66 -18.10 9.29
CA GLY A 204 7.79 -17.82 8.41
C GLY A 204 7.94 -16.34 8.03
N ALA A 205 7.20 -15.44 8.69
CA ALA A 205 7.35 -14.00 8.66
C ALA A 205 7.42 -13.48 10.11
N PRO A 206 8.49 -12.80 10.54
CA PRO A 206 8.61 -12.26 11.89
C PRO A 206 7.44 -11.36 12.26
N LEU A 207 6.91 -11.51 13.48
CA LEU A 207 5.91 -10.60 14.02
C LEU A 207 6.56 -9.24 14.31
N LEU A 208 6.23 -8.24 13.49
CA LEU A 208 6.79 -6.88 13.62
C LEU A 208 6.03 -6.09 14.67
N ALA A 209 4.69 -6.17 14.66
CA ALA A 209 3.85 -5.40 15.57
C ALA A 209 2.49 -6.07 15.83
N VAL A 210 1.93 -5.74 16.99
CA VAL A 210 0.53 -5.95 17.35
C VAL A 210 -0.10 -4.58 17.52
N LEU A 211 -1.03 -4.23 16.62
CA LEU A 211 -1.67 -2.93 16.59
C LEU A 211 -3.03 -3.01 17.30
N PRO A 212 -3.36 -2.04 18.17
CA PRO A 212 -4.58 -2.08 18.94
C PRO A 212 -5.82 -1.77 18.09
N TYR A 213 -6.98 -2.23 18.55
CA TYR A 213 -8.23 -1.63 18.16
C TYR A 213 -8.32 -0.23 18.79
N ASP A 214 -8.52 0.79 17.97
CA ASP A 214 -8.63 2.17 18.42
C ASP A 214 -10.01 2.73 18.02
N PRO A 215 -10.92 3.01 18.97
CA PRO A 215 -12.25 3.56 18.70
C PRO A 215 -12.21 4.90 17.96
N LEU A 216 -11.14 5.67 18.16
CA LEU A 216 -10.99 6.98 17.52
C LEU A 216 -10.84 6.85 15.98
N LEU A 217 -10.26 5.76 15.48
CA LEU A 217 -10.25 5.47 14.05
C LEU A 217 -11.66 5.29 13.48
N VAL A 218 -12.54 4.62 14.22
CA VAL A 218 -13.93 4.41 13.79
C VAL A 218 -14.69 5.73 13.78
N GLU A 219 -14.40 6.61 14.73
CA GLU A 219 -15.00 7.94 14.78
C GLU A 219 -14.54 8.80 13.59
N PHE A 220 -13.24 8.83 13.30
CA PHE A 220 -12.68 9.58 12.17
C PHE A 220 -13.26 9.09 10.83
N ASP A 221 -13.29 7.78 10.64
CA ASP A 221 -13.82 7.15 9.41
C ASP A 221 -15.32 7.47 9.25
N GLY A 222 -16.10 7.34 10.33
CA GLY A 222 -17.54 7.69 10.33
C GLY A 222 -17.84 9.17 10.09
N GLN A 223 -16.90 10.07 10.41
CA GLN A 223 -16.99 11.51 10.13
C GLN A 223 -16.39 11.90 8.77
N GLY A 224 -15.80 10.97 8.01
CA GLY A 224 -15.10 11.25 6.78
C GLY A 224 -13.83 12.10 6.97
N ARG A 225 -13.22 12.04 8.16
CA ARG A 225 -12.00 12.79 8.47
C ARG A 225 -10.75 12.01 8.05
N PRO A 226 -9.77 12.68 7.42
CA PRO A 226 -8.51 12.03 7.05
C PRO A 226 -7.78 11.46 8.27
N LEU A 227 -7.28 10.22 8.17
CA LEU A 227 -6.56 9.59 9.28
C LEU A 227 -5.16 10.20 9.52
N VAL A 228 -4.63 10.96 8.57
CA VAL A 228 -3.42 11.75 8.78
C VAL A 228 -3.58 12.83 9.86
N GLU A 229 -4.83 13.23 10.17
CA GLU A 229 -5.16 14.17 11.26
C GLU A 229 -5.30 13.49 12.63
N LEU A 230 -5.21 12.16 12.70
CA LEU A 230 -5.36 11.43 13.97
C LEU A 230 -4.36 11.96 15.01
N PRO A 231 -4.73 12.23 16.27
CA PRO A 231 -3.82 12.71 17.27
C PRO A 231 -2.57 11.83 17.41
N ALA A 232 -1.40 12.45 17.64
CA ALA A 232 -0.15 11.72 17.77
C ALA A 232 -0.14 10.77 18.99
N ASP A 233 -0.91 11.10 20.01
CA ASP A 233 -1.08 10.33 21.25
C ASP A 233 -2.21 9.28 21.16
N ALA A 234 -2.92 9.17 20.05
CA ALA A 234 -3.86 8.07 19.80
C ALA A 234 -3.12 6.72 19.88
N ALA A 235 -3.81 5.70 20.39
CA ALA A 235 -3.21 4.38 20.60
C ALA A 235 -2.64 3.80 19.30
N MET A 236 -3.39 3.93 18.22
CA MET A 236 -2.96 3.46 16.90
C MET A 236 -1.79 4.27 16.34
N SER A 237 -1.80 5.61 16.50
CA SER A 237 -0.69 6.48 16.07
C SER A 237 0.62 6.08 16.74
N ARG A 238 0.63 5.88 18.05
CA ARG A 238 1.82 5.44 18.81
C ARG A 238 2.28 4.05 18.38
N ALA A 239 1.35 3.11 18.20
CA ALA A 239 1.68 1.74 17.81
C ALA A 239 2.31 1.69 16.41
N VAL A 240 1.75 2.44 15.44
CA VAL A 240 2.31 2.53 14.09
C VAL A 240 3.67 3.25 14.11
N ALA A 241 3.85 4.30 14.91
CA ALA A 241 5.14 4.98 15.05
C ALA A 241 6.22 4.03 15.58
N GLY A 242 5.92 3.24 16.61
CA GLY A 242 6.86 2.25 17.14
C GLY A 242 7.18 1.14 16.13
N MET A 243 6.18 0.68 15.38
CA MET A 243 6.37 -0.29 14.30
C MET A 243 7.26 0.28 13.18
N ALA A 244 6.97 1.49 12.71
CA ALA A 244 7.70 2.13 11.62
C ALA A 244 9.16 2.42 12.01
N GLN A 245 9.40 2.81 13.26
CA GLN A 245 10.76 3.00 13.80
C GLN A 245 11.57 1.69 13.75
N GLN A 246 10.97 0.56 14.13
CA GLN A 246 11.62 -0.75 14.05
C GLN A 246 11.85 -1.21 12.59
N LEU A 247 10.88 -0.93 11.70
CA LEU A 247 10.96 -1.28 10.29
C LEU A 247 12.12 -0.56 9.60
N LEU A 248 12.27 0.74 9.84
CA LEU A 248 13.23 1.61 9.17
C LEU A 248 14.62 1.65 9.86
N ALA A 249 14.81 0.94 10.95
CA ALA A 249 16.10 0.76 11.62
C ALA A 249 16.91 -0.42 11.06
N LYS A 250 16.30 -1.23 10.21
CA LYS A 250 16.88 -2.43 9.56
C LYS A 250 17.30 -2.13 8.13
#